data_a82eafc124545825498d81da176f884e
#
_entry.id   a82eafc124545825498d81da176f884e
#
_cell.length_a   1.000
_cell.length_b   1.000
_cell.length_c   1.000
_cell.angle_alpha   90.00
_cell.angle_beta   90.00
_cell.angle_gamma   90.00
#
_symmetry.space_group_name_H-M   'P 1'
#
loop_
_entity.id
_entity.type
_entity.pdbx_description
1 polymer ?
#
loop_
_entity_poly.entity_id
_entity_poly.type
_entity_poly.pdbx_seq_one_letter_code
_entity_poly.pdbx_strand_id
1 'polypeptide(L)'
;LVQSNISLSDDSYDIPQDDSTKEEILQFITDNKLNNYITINFYGNGKNRKFDDSHIVDYLTYIRDSHKHQLVLLATPDAYEHLSRIANQFNDVFVYPNPHTTIYHTIELIRNCALLISVDTSTVHIASGLNKPMICFYSQDKENFTHWHPNSKNVCHIIHYYDNVNEISPREIKPEWLDI
;
A
#
# COMPACT_ATOMS: atom_id res chain seq x y z
N LEU A 1 -18.96 16.19 -11.54
CA LEU A 1 -18.61 16.85 -12.80
C LEU A 1 -19.62 16.51 -13.90
N VAL A 2 -20.10 15.27 -13.99
CA VAL A 2 -21.16 14.88 -14.93
C VAL A 2 -22.44 15.71 -14.72
N GLN A 3 -22.76 16.04 -13.47
CA GLN A 3 -23.90 16.90 -13.13
C GLN A 3 -23.72 18.37 -13.57
N SER A 4 -22.49 18.78 -13.85
CA SER A 4 -22.14 20.15 -14.27
C SER A 4 -22.02 20.31 -15.79
N ASN A 5 -22.35 19.27 -16.58
CA ASN A 5 -22.17 19.23 -18.04
C ASN A 5 -20.72 19.57 -18.52
N ILE A 6 -19.72 19.28 -17.69
CA ILE A 6 -18.32 19.44 -18.03
C ILE A 6 -17.85 18.18 -18.73
N SER A 7 -17.41 18.30 -19.97
CA SER A 7 -16.76 17.20 -20.69
C SER A 7 -15.35 17.01 -20.14
N LEU A 8 -15.06 15.82 -19.62
CA LEU A 8 -13.70 15.44 -19.21
C LEU A 8 -13.02 14.73 -20.38
N SER A 9 -11.85 15.19 -20.76
CA SER A 9 -10.98 14.52 -21.74
C SER A 9 -10.14 13.42 -21.10
N ASP A 10 -9.86 13.55 -19.80
CA ASP A 10 -9.11 12.59 -18.98
C ASP A 10 -9.63 12.67 -17.54
N ASP A 11 -9.86 11.53 -16.92
CA ASP A 11 -10.29 11.36 -15.54
C ASP A 11 -9.22 10.69 -14.66
N SER A 12 -7.99 10.54 -15.18
CA SER A 12 -6.85 10.01 -14.44
C SER A 12 -6.36 10.98 -13.37
N TYR A 13 -5.74 10.43 -12.32
CA TYR A 13 -5.04 11.22 -11.32
C TYR A 13 -3.69 11.69 -11.86
N ASP A 14 -3.36 12.97 -11.66
CA ASP A 14 -2.01 13.47 -11.84
C ASP A 14 -1.23 13.28 -10.53
N ILE A 15 -0.25 12.37 -10.56
CA ILE A 15 0.57 12.04 -9.38
C ILE A 15 1.89 12.78 -9.48
N PRO A 16 2.11 13.78 -8.60
CA PRO A 16 3.31 14.61 -8.65
C PRO A 16 4.57 13.79 -8.38
N GLN A 17 5.71 14.34 -8.81
CA GLN A 17 7.05 13.82 -8.56
C GLN A 17 7.90 14.93 -7.93
N ASP A 18 8.76 14.54 -7.00
CA ASP A 18 9.84 15.37 -6.45
C ASP A 18 11.18 14.69 -6.77
N ASP A 19 12.04 15.38 -7.50
CA ASP A 19 13.26 14.78 -8.02
C ASP A 19 14.25 14.39 -6.91
N SER A 20 14.34 15.17 -5.83
CA SER A 20 15.21 14.85 -4.69
C SER A 20 14.75 13.57 -4.00
N THR A 21 13.46 13.48 -3.69
CA THR A 21 12.85 12.29 -3.06
C THR A 21 12.96 11.05 -3.95
N LYS A 22 12.82 11.25 -5.25
CA LYS A 22 13.00 10.16 -6.23
C LYS A 22 14.41 9.58 -6.17
N GLU A 23 15.44 10.43 -6.17
CA GLU A 23 16.83 9.99 -6.09
C GLU A 23 17.10 9.23 -4.78
N GLU A 24 16.59 9.72 -3.65
CA GLU A 24 16.71 9.06 -2.35
C GLU A 24 16.07 7.66 -2.36
N ILE A 25 14.86 7.53 -2.91
CA ILE A 25 14.16 6.23 -2.97
C ILE A 25 14.85 5.28 -3.96
N LEU A 26 15.33 5.74 -5.11
CA LEU A 26 16.07 4.91 -6.05
C LEU A 26 17.38 4.41 -5.45
N GLN A 27 18.06 5.24 -4.64
CA GLN A 27 19.24 4.80 -3.89
C GLN A 27 18.89 3.71 -2.88
N PHE A 28 17.81 3.91 -2.09
CA PHE A 28 17.32 2.90 -1.15
C PHE A 28 17.00 1.56 -1.84
N ILE A 29 16.33 1.61 -2.99
CA ILE A 29 16.00 0.43 -3.80
C ILE A 29 17.28 -0.29 -4.22
N THR A 30 18.27 0.46 -4.70
CA THR A 30 19.56 -0.08 -5.17
C THR A 30 20.37 -0.72 -4.05
N ASP A 31 20.50 -0.03 -2.91
CA ASP A 31 21.30 -0.48 -1.76
C ASP A 31 20.74 -1.77 -1.16
N ASN A 32 19.42 -1.93 -1.14
CA ASN A 32 18.74 -3.11 -0.62
C ASN A 32 18.46 -4.17 -1.71
N LYS A 33 18.89 -3.93 -2.94
CA LYS A 33 18.68 -4.82 -4.10
C LYS A 33 17.21 -5.21 -4.26
N LEU A 34 16.31 -4.24 -4.05
CA LEU A 34 14.87 -4.47 -4.18
C LEU A 34 14.52 -4.68 -5.65
N ASN A 35 13.86 -5.79 -5.93
CA ASN A 35 13.40 -6.13 -7.28
C ASN A 35 12.00 -6.71 -7.21
N ASN A 36 11.06 -6.13 -7.97
CA ASN A 36 9.65 -6.54 -7.95
C ASN A 36 9.08 -6.64 -6.53
N TYR A 37 9.41 -5.68 -5.67
CA TYR A 37 8.96 -5.70 -4.28
C TYR A 37 7.47 -5.34 -4.15
N ILE A 38 6.87 -5.84 -3.09
CA ILE A 38 5.50 -5.49 -2.68
C ILE A 38 5.57 -4.37 -1.65
N THR A 39 4.82 -3.30 -1.88
CA THR A 39 4.65 -2.24 -0.87
C THR A 39 3.40 -2.51 -0.05
N ILE A 40 3.51 -2.40 1.28
CA ILE A 40 2.38 -2.68 2.19
C ILE A 40 2.12 -1.48 3.09
N ASN A 41 0.86 -1.08 3.17
CA ASN A 41 0.36 -0.08 4.13
C ASN A 41 -0.65 -0.72 5.08
N PHE A 42 -0.26 -0.92 6.33
CA PHE A 42 -1.09 -1.51 7.38
C PHE A 42 -1.91 -0.48 8.17
N TYR A 43 -1.68 0.82 7.97
CA TYR A 43 -2.26 1.86 8.80
C TYR A 43 -3.10 2.86 8.01
N GLY A 44 -4.38 2.90 8.36
CA GLY A 44 -5.30 3.92 7.90
C GLY A 44 -5.67 4.90 9.01
N ASN A 45 -6.48 5.89 8.67
CA ASN A 45 -7.03 6.81 9.65
C ASN A 45 -8.18 6.12 10.41
N GLY A 46 -8.14 6.19 11.73
CA GLY A 46 -9.10 5.56 12.62
C GLY A 46 -8.69 4.15 13.09
N LYS A 47 -9.22 3.75 14.25
CA LYS A 47 -8.83 2.51 14.93
C LYS A 47 -9.19 1.25 14.11
N ASN A 48 -10.28 1.30 13.36
CA ASN A 48 -10.81 0.15 12.62
C ASN A 48 -10.04 -0.12 11.31
N ARG A 49 -9.14 0.79 10.91
CA ARG A 49 -8.32 0.69 9.71
C ARG A 49 -6.84 0.51 10.04
N LYS A 50 -6.52 0.00 11.23
CA LYS A 50 -5.15 -0.29 11.65
C LYS A 50 -5.03 -1.75 12.00
N PHE A 51 -4.08 -2.42 11.40
CA PHE A 51 -3.68 -3.76 11.83
C PHE A 51 -2.93 -3.70 13.14
N ASP A 52 -3.18 -4.63 14.02
CA ASP A 52 -2.36 -4.85 15.21
C ASP A 52 -1.09 -5.67 14.87
N ASP A 53 -0.17 -5.73 15.81
CA ASP A 53 1.14 -6.33 15.62
C ASP A 53 1.07 -7.82 15.23
N SER A 54 0.17 -8.56 15.85
CA SER A 54 0.02 -9.99 15.57
C SER A 54 -0.46 -10.22 14.14
N HIS A 55 -1.44 -9.44 13.69
CA HIS A 55 -1.93 -9.51 12.31
C HIS A 55 -0.86 -9.04 11.31
N ILE A 56 -0.10 -7.98 11.61
CA ILE A 56 1.01 -7.55 10.75
C ILE A 56 2.02 -8.70 10.56
N VAL A 57 2.45 -9.35 11.65
CA VAL A 57 3.39 -10.47 11.59
C VAL A 57 2.80 -11.66 10.81
N ASP A 58 1.52 -11.97 11.01
CA ASP A 58 0.83 -13.04 10.29
C ASP A 58 0.75 -12.75 8.78
N TYR A 59 0.45 -11.50 8.39
CA TYR A 59 0.43 -11.09 6.98
C TYR A 59 1.82 -11.18 6.35
N LEU A 60 2.84 -10.65 7.02
CA LEU A 60 4.22 -10.70 6.52
C LEU A 60 4.68 -12.15 6.34
N THR A 61 4.40 -13.00 7.32
CA THR A 61 4.73 -14.43 7.28
C THR A 61 4.01 -15.11 6.11
N TYR A 62 2.70 -14.91 5.98
CA TYR A 62 1.90 -15.53 4.94
C TYR A 62 2.35 -15.12 3.52
N ILE A 63 2.58 -13.83 3.30
CA ILE A 63 3.00 -13.32 1.98
C ILE A 63 4.37 -13.90 1.61
N ARG A 64 5.32 -13.92 2.54
CA ARG A 64 6.66 -14.46 2.34
C ARG A 64 6.66 -15.98 2.09
N ASP A 65 5.80 -16.71 2.78
CA ASP A 65 5.66 -18.16 2.59
C ASP A 65 4.99 -18.50 1.25
N SER A 66 4.10 -17.62 0.79
CA SER A 66 3.41 -17.78 -0.49
C SER A 66 4.30 -17.39 -1.68
N HIS A 67 5.14 -16.36 -1.54
CA HIS A 67 6.02 -15.84 -2.58
C HIS A 67 7.32 -15.29 -2.00
N LYS A 68 8.41 -15.38 -2.80
CA LYS A 68 9.74 -14.89 -2.41
C LYS A 68 9.94 -13.40 -2.75
N HIS A 69 8.90 -12.59 -2.60
CA HIS A 69 9.04 -11.15 -2.82
C HIS A 69 9.60 -10.44 -1.58
N GLN A 70 10.42 -9.43 -1.83
CA GLN A 70 10.82 -8.49 -0.81
C GLN A 70 9.62 -7.57 -0.50
N LEU A 71 9.47 -7.18 0.76
CA LEU A 71 8.36 -6.36 1.22
C LEU A 71 8.87 -5.02 1.73
N VAL A 72 8.20 -3.93 1.37
CA VAL A 72 8.49 -2.59 1.86
C VAL A 72 7.26 -2.04 2.59
N LEU A 73 7.39 -1.80 3.88
CA LEU A 73 6.32 -1.24 4.70
C LEU A 73 6.30 0.28 4.59
N LEU A 74 5.14 0.84 4.32
CA LEU A 74 4.93 2.28 4.42
C LEU A 74 4.76 2.66 5.88
N ALA A 75 5.56 3.61 6.34
CA ALA A 75 5.51 4.11 7.69
C ALA A 75 5.30 5.64 7.69
N THR A 76 4.36 6.10 8.51
CA THR A 76 4.30 7.51 8.91
C THR A 76 5.39 7.80 9.96
N PRO A 77 5.78 9.05 10.19
CA PRO A 77 6.81 9.38 11.17
C PRO A 77 6.56 8.80 12.56
N ASP A 78 5.32 8.79 13.02
CA ASP A 78 4.91 8.25 14.32
C ASP A 78 4.88 6.71 14.37
N ALA A 79 4.77 6.04 13.24
CA ALA A 79 4.77 4.59 13.13
C ALA A 79 6.16 4.00 12.80
N TYR A 80 7.11 4.83 12.41
CA TYR A 80 8.41 4.41 11.86
C TYR A 80 9.17 3.45 12.79
N GLU A 81 9.40 3.85 14.04
CA GLU A 81 10.16 3.02 15.00
C GLU A 81 9.47 1.69 15.28
N HIS A 82 8.14 1.73 15.32
CA HIS A 82 7.33 0.57 15.61
C HIS A 82 7.38 -0.45 14.47
N LEU A 83 7.10 -0.02 13.23
CA LEU A 83 7.17 -0.88 12.05
C LEU A 83 8.58 -1.35 11.75
N SER A 84 9.59 -0.54 12.01
CA SER A 84 11.00 -0.95 11.88
C SER A 84 11.36 -2.09 12.84
N ARG A 85 10.84 -2.09 14.08
CA ARG A 85 11.03 -3.22 15.00
C ARG A 85 10.37 -4.51 14.53
N ILE A 86 9.21 -4.41 13.89
CA ILE A 86 8.53 -5.57 13.30
C ILE A 86 9.31 -6.05 12.08
N ALA A 87 9.67 -5.16 11.16
CA ALA A 87 10.42 -5.48 9.95
C ALA A 87 11.76 -6.18 10.24
N ASN A 88 12.46 -5.73 11.28
CA ASN A 88 13.75 -6.32 11.71
C ASN A 88 13.66 -7.79 12.17
N GLN A 89 12.48 -8.35 12.33
CA GLN A 89 12.31 -9.78 12.59
C GLN A 89 12.43 -10.63 11.31
N PHE A 90 12.51 -9.99 10.14
CA PHE A 90 12.54 -10.62 8.84
C PHE A 90 13.71 -10.09 8.01
N ASN A 91 14.34 -10.95 7.20
CA ASN A 91 15.52 -10.57 6.39
C ASN A 91 15.16 -9.85 5.08
N ASP A 92 13.90 -9.92 4.65
CA ASP A 92 13.40 -9.48 3.36
C ASP A 92 12.22 -8.50 3.48
N VAL A 93 12.05 -7.93 4.69
CA VAL A 93 11.06 -6.87 4.99
C VAL A 93 11.81 -5.60 5.36
N PHE A 94 11.46 -4.50 4.71
CA PHE A 94 12.15 -3.22 4.81
C PHE A 94 11.19 -2.10 5.20
N VAL A 95 11.71 -1.11 5.90
CA VAL A 95 11.09 0.21 6.04
C VAL A 95 12.09 1.22 5.52
N TYR A 96 11.66 2.21 4.75
CA TYR A 96 12.55 3.27 4.30
C TYR A 96 13.17 4.00 5.50
N PRO A 97 14.52 4.09 5.61
CA PRO A 97 15.20 4.47 6.85
C PRO A 97 15.21 5.99 7.10
N ASN A 98 14.07 6.63 6.98
CA ASN A 98 13.90 8.05 7.28
C ASN A 98 12.62 8.27 8.09
N PRO A 99 12.74 8.65 9.39
CA PRO A 99 11.57 8.92 10.23
C PRO A 99 10.80 10.19 9.81
N HIS A 100 11.36 11.01 8.91
CA HIS A 100 10.76 12.26 8.42
C HIS A 100 10.20 12.12 7.00
N THR A 101 9.67 10.95 6.66
CA THR A 101 9.06 10.71 5.34
C THR A 101 7.92 11.68 5.06
N THR A 102 7.82 12.08 3.80
CA THR A 102 6.72 12.88 3.26
C THR A 102 5.85 12.03 2.34
N ILE A 103 4.77 12.61 1.84
CA ILE A 103 3.92 11.95 0.84
C ILE A 103 4.70 11.62 -0.45
N TYR A 104 5.73 12.39 -0.81
CA TYR A 104 6.56 12.14 -1.98
C TYR A 104 7.37 10.84 -1.85
N HIS A 105 7.88 10.51 -0.66
CA HIS A 105 8.53 9.22 -0.40
C HIS A 105 7.54 8.05 -0.61
N THR A 106 6.32 8.20 -0.09
CA THR A 106 5.25 7.21 -0.29
C THR A 106 4.92 7.04 -1.77
N ILE A 107 4.79 8.13 -2.51
CA ILE A 107 4.55 8.11 -3.96
C ILE A 107 5.66 7.34 -4.68
N GLU A 108 6.92 7.64 -4.40
CA GLU A 108 8.05 7.00 -5.09
C GLU A 108 8.20 5.52 -4.71
N LEU A 109 7.96 5.14 -3.45
CA LEU A 109 7.91 3.73 -3.04
C LEU A 109 6.81 2.96 -3.78
N ILE A 110 5.62 3.54 -3.94
CA ILE A 110 4.52 2.94 -4.70
C ILE A 110 4.82 2.96 -6.21
N ARG A 111 5.41 4.03 -6.74
CA ARG A 111 5.78 4.13 -8.15
C ARG A 111 6.70 3.00 -8.60
N ASN A 112 7.61 2.57 -7.75
CA ASN A 112 8.62 1.56 -8.06
C ASN A 112 8.24 0.15 -7.60
N CYS A 113 7.15 -0.04 -6.85
CA CYS A 113 6.71 -1.38 -6.45
C CYS A 113 6.03 -2.14 -7.59
N ALA A 114 5.97 -3.45 -7.47
CA ALA A 114 5.22 -4.30 -8.39
C ALA A 114 3.74 -4.42 -8.01
N LEU A 115 3.43 -4.41 -6.70
CA LEU A 115 2.09 -4.52 -6.14
C LEU A 115 1.96 -3.64 -4.90
N LEU A 116 0.82 -2.99 -4.71
CA LEU A 116 0.44 -2.37 -3.44
C LEU A 116 -0.57 -3.26 -2.70
N ILE A 117 -0.32 -3.50 -1.40
CA ILE A 117 -1.32 -4.04 -0.47
C ILE A 117 -1.63 -2.94 0.54
N SER A 118 -2.88 -2.53 0.68
CA SER A 118 -3.20 -1.37 1.51
C SER A 118 -4.60 -1.40 2.12
N VAL A 119 -4.71 -0.87 3.33
CA VAL A 119 -5.99 -0.42 3.85
C VAL A 119 -6.49 0.81 3.06
N ASP A 120 -7.79 1.07 3.09
CA ASP A 120 -8.44 2.22 2.47
C ASP A 120 -7.87 3.55 2.99
N THR A 121 -6.96 4.15 2.21
CA THR A 121 -6.30 5.43 2.47
C THR A 121 -5.86 6.11 1.16
N SER A 122 -5.18 7.26 1.27
CA SER A 122 -4.60 7.97 0.13
C SER A 122 -3.66 7.11 -0.74
N THR A 123 -3.01 6.10 -0.16
CA THR A 123 -2.10 5.18 -0.89
C THR A 123 -2.80 4.41 -2.00
N VAL A 124 -4.08 4.05 -1.81
CA VAL A 124 -4.91 3.41 -2.84
C VAL A 124 -5.13 4.34 -4.04
N HIS A 125 -5.39 5.61 -3.79
CA HIS A 125 -5.59 6.61 -4.86
C HIS A 125 -4.26 6.94 -5.58
N ILE A 126 -3.16 6.98 -4.84
CA ILE A 126 -1.81 7.12 -5.43
C ILE A 126 -1.53 5.94 -6.36
N ALA A 127 -1.77 4.71 -5.92
CA ALA A 127 -1.55 3.52 -6.73
C ALA A 127 -2.46 3.49 -7.97
N SER A 128 -3.73 3.94 -7.83
CA SER A 128 -4.64 4.10 -8.97
C SER A 128 -4.08 5.07 -10.01
N GLY A 129 -3.61 6.24 -9.57
CA GLY A 129 -3.02 7.25 -10.46
C GLY A 129 -1.72 6.80 -11.12
N LEU A 130 -0.96 5.95 -10.44
CA LEU A 130 0.27 5.33 -10.96
C LEU A 130 -0.01 4.05 -11.77
N ASN A 131 -1.28 3.69 -11.94
CA ASN A 131 -1.72 2.47 -12.64
C ASN A 131 -1.05 1.20 -12.11
N LYS A 132 -0.95 1.06 -10.77
CA LYS A 132 -0.37 -0.10 -10.11
C LYS A 132 -1.41 -1.16 -9.81
N PRO A 133 -1.08 -2.45 -9.92
CA PRO A 133 -1.93 -3.51 -9.38
C PRO A 133 -2.00 -3.38 -7.86
N MET A 134 -3.14 -3.74 -7.26
CA MET A 134 -3.34 -3.57 -5.83
C MET A 134 -4.28 -4.59 -5.21
N ILE A 135 -4.07 -4.83 -3.91
CA ILE A 135 -4.99 -5.54 -3.03
C ILE A 135 -5.39 -4.56 -1.93
N CYS A 136 -6.68 -4.31 -1.79
CA CYS A 136 -7.20 -3.26 -0.91
C CYS A 136 -8.16 -3.83 0.13
N PHE A 137 -8.05 -3.34 1.36
CA PHE A 137 -8.94 -3.69 2.46
C PHE A 137 -9.93 -2.54 2.70
N TYR A 138 -11.20 -2.82 2.51
CA TYR A 138 -12.30 -1.84 2.67
C TYR A 138 -13.32 -2.32 3.68
N SER A 139 -13.92 -1.38 4.42
CA SER A 139 -15.12 -1.71 5.18
C SER A 139 -16.28 -2.06 4.25
N GLN A 140 -17.27 -2.80 4.77
CA GLN A 140 -18.50 -3.09 4.02
C GLN A 140 -19.47 -1.90 3.95
N ASP A 141 -19.08 -0.73 4.44
CA ASP A 141 -19.85 0.50 4.31
C ASP A 141 -19.98 0.88 2.82
N LYS A 142 -21.17 0.66 2.29
CA LYS A 142 -21.48 0.91 0.88
C LYS A 142 -21.37 2.38 0.50
N GLU A 143 -21.72 3.28 1.41
CA GLU A 143 -21.64 4.72 1.17
C GLU A 143 -20.17 5.15 1.09
N ASN A 144 -19.36 4.73 2.06
CA ASN A 144 -17.92 4.97 2.04
C ASN A 144 -17.28 4.39 0.77
N PHE A 145 -17.59 3.15 0.44
CA PHE A 145 -17.04 2.50 -0.76
C PHE A 145 -17.46 3.20 -2.05
N THR A 146 -18.70 3.67 -2.16
CA THR A 146 -19.18 4.40 -3.34
C THR A 146 -18.39 5.70 -3.57
N HIS A 147 -18.00 6.39 -2.50
CA HIS A 147 -17.25 7.64 -2.59
C HIS A 147 -15.73 7.44 -2.76
N TRP A 148 -15.17 6.38 -2.19
CA TRP A 148 -13.73 6.22 -2.03
C TRP A 148 -13.19 4.91 -2.64
N HIS A 149 -13.98 4.21 -3.47
CA HIS A 149 -13.46 3.04 -4.17
C HIS A 149 -12.26 3.41 -5.06
N PRO A 150 -11.31 2.48 -5.27
CA PRO A 150 -10.20 2.75 -6.17
C PRO A 150 -10.70 2.92 -7.59
N ASN A 151 -10.46 4.09 -8.20
CA ASN A 151 -10.72 4.33 -9.61
C ASN A 151 -9.53 3.82 -10.43
N SER A 152 -9.28 2.50 -10.34
CA SER A 152 -8.11 1.88 -10.96
C SER A 152 -8.43 1.34 -12.35
N LYS A 153 -7.50 1.57 -13.28
CA LYS A 153 -7.50 0.96 -14.64
C LYS A 153 -6.69 -0.35 -14.66
N ASN A 154 -6.01 -0.70 -13.56
CA ASN A 154 -5.26 -1.94 -13.40
C ASN A 154 -6.00 -2.94 -12.50
N VAL A 155 -5.44 -4.13 -12.36
CA VAL A 155 -5.98 -5.17 -11.46
C VAL A 155 -6.10 -4.63 -10.05
N CYS A 156 -7.29 -4.73 -9.47
CA CYS A 156 -7.58 -4.32 -8.12
C CYS A 156 -8.44 -5.39 -7.43
N HIS A 157 -7.87 -6.06 -6.44
CA HIS A 157 -8.59 -7.00 -5.61
C HIS A 157 -9.03 -6.31 -4.32
N ILE A 158 -10.31 -6.46 -3.97
CA ILE A 158 -10.87 -5.82 -2.78
C ILE A 158 -11.35 -6.91 -1.83
N ILE A 159 -10.89 -6.82 -0.60
CA ILE A 159 -11.33 -7.67 0.52
C ILE A 159 -12.07 -6.78 1.51
N HIS A 160 -13.26 -7.18 1.89
CA HIS A 160 -14.12 -6.40 2.76
C HIS A 160 -14.13 -6.94 4.19
N TYR A 161 -14.11 -6.02 5.18
CA TYR A 161 -14.34 -6.31 6.60
C TYR A 161 -15.60 -5.62 7.11
N TYR A 162 -16.16 -6.07 8.23
CA TYR A 162 -17.35 -5.48 8.84
C TYR A 162 -17.00 -4.32 9.77
N ASP A 163 -16.41 -4.61 10.90
CA ASP A 163 -16.15 -3.62 11.94
C ASP A 163 -14.68 -3.23 12.03
N ASN A 164 -13.77 -4.17 11.80
CA ASN A 164 -12.34 -3.94 11.98
C ASN A 164 -11.51 -4.72 10.96
N VAL A 165 -10.48 -4.09 10.42
CA VAL A 165 -9.60 -4.70 9.42
C VAL A 165 -8.90 -5.97 9.92
N ASN A 166 -8.72 -6.13 11.24
CA ASN A 166 -8.15 -7.34 11.86
C ASN A 166 -9.08 -8.57 11.79
N GLU A 167 -10.31 -8.43 11.29
CA GLU A 167 -11.18 -9.57 10.98
C GLU A 167 -10.70 -10.36 9.76
N ILE A 168 -9.92 -9.72 8.88
CA ILE A 168 -9.47 -10.32 7.62
C ILE A 168 -8.29 -11.23 7.90
N SER A 169 -8.43 -12.50 7.54
CA SER A 169 -7.31 -13.45 7.58
C SER A 169 -6.33 -13.16 6.42
N PRO A 170 -5.00 -13.28 6.62
CA PRO A 170 -4.03 -13.24 5.52
C PRO A 170 -4.35 -14.21 4.37
N ARG A 171 -5.00 -15.34 4.67
CA ARG A 171 -5.38 -16.37 3.70
C ARG A 171 -6.50 -15.94 2.73
N GLU A 172 -7.13 -14.80 2.96
CA GLU A 172 -8.07 -14.20 2.00
C GLU A 172 -7.33 -13.56 0.81
N ILE A 173 -6.06 -13.23 0.97
CA ILE A 173 -5.17 -12.95 -0.16
C ILE A 173 -4.87 -14.28 -0.85
N LYS A 174 -5.36 -14.42 -2.07
CA LYS A 174 -5.08 -15.62 -2.86
C LYS A 174 -3.64 -15.60 -3.36
N PRO A 175 -2.91 -16.74 -3.31
CA PRO A 175 -1.52 -16.79 -3.77
C PRO A 175 -1.34 -16.25 -5.20
N GLU A 176 -2.26 -16.54 -6.10
CA GLU A 176 -2.21 -16.07 -7.50
C GLU A 176 -2.32 -14.54 -7.66
N TRP A 177 -2.76 -13.81 -6.63
CA TRP A 177 -2.77 -12.33 -6.62
C TRP A 177 -1.40 -11.73 -6.32
N LEU A 178 -0.48 -12.56 -5.83
CA LEU A 178 0.89 -12.18 -5.52
C LEU A 178 1.86 -12.55 -6.67
N ASP A 179 1.37 -13.19 -7.74
CA ASP A 179 2.13 -13.52 -8.96
C ASP A 179 2.32 -12.25 -9.82
N ILE A 180 3.43 -11.50 -9.63
CA ILE A 180 3.71 -10.18 -10.20
C ILE A 180 5.08 -10.12 -10.88
#